data_a50f69a02c66425300907dc06d3788e1
#
_entry.id   a50f69a02c66425300907dc06d3788e1
#
_cell.length_a   1.000
_cell.length_b   1.000
_cell.length_c   1.000
_cell.angle_alpha   90.00
_cell.angle_beta   90.00
_cell.angle_gamma   90.00
#
_symmetry.space_group_name_H-M   'P 1'
#
loop_
_entity.id
_entity.type
_entity.pdbx_description
1 polymer ?
#
loop_
_entity_poly.entity_id
_entity_poly.type
_entity_poly.pdbx_seq_one_letter_code
_entity_poly.pdbx_strand_id
1 'polypeptide(L)'
;MKNKITAHNAVRMMCEGALMVVLAQILDFFPLWRMPWGGSVSLCMLPLFFFTCRWGLKGGMVAGFVLGVLQFMYAGGLALGWQSIVGDYLVAYLVLGFAGVFQGKAWSIYAGTVLGCSLRFLVHYVVGATIWAAYMPERFFGMTMTTPWIYSLLYNGFYMLLDMLLCLLIFLLMSKAMKPYYLGQDIQ
;
A
#
# COMPACT_ATOMS: atom_id res chain seq x y z
N MET A 1 11.68 12.74 24.32
CA MET A 1 12.69 13.50 23.56
C MET A 1 12.60 13.07 22.11
N LYS A 2 12.30 13.98 21.16
CA LYS A 2 12.37 13.67 19.71
C LYS A 2 13.86 13.62 19.35
N ASN A 3 14.42 12.44 19.14
CA ASN A 3 15.77 12.31 18.61
C ASN A 3 15.79 13.02 17.24
N LYS A 4 16.62 14.06 17.13
CA LYS A 4 16.91 14.69 15.83
C LYS A 4 17.56 13.60 14.96
N ILE A 5 16.95 13.32 13.81
CA ILE A 5 17.56 12.42 12.84
C ILE A 5 18.91 12.99 12.45
N THR A 6 20.00 12.25 12.66
CA THR A 6 21.33 12.66 12.23
C THR A 6 21.39 12.71 10.70
N ALA A 7 22.30 13.52 10.13
CA ALA A 7 22.46 13.58 8.67
C ALA A 7 22.75 12.19 8.07
N HIS A 8 23.53 11.37 8.76
CA HIS A 8 23.79 9.98 8.36
C HIS A 8 22.52 9.13 8.29
N ASN A 9 21.68 9.18 9.33
CA ASN A 9 20.42 8.44 9.36
C ASN A 9 19.42 8.97 8.32
N ALA A 10 19.44 10.27 8.00
CA ALA A 10 18.62 10.83 6.93
C ALA A 10 19.00 10.29 5.55
N VAL A 11 20.28 10.24 5.24
CA VAL A 11 20.79 9.66 3.97
C VAL A 11 20.45 8.17 3.91
N ARG A 12 20.67 7.42 5.00
CA ARG A 12 20.31 6.00 5.09
C ARG A 12 18.83 5.77 4.84
N MET A 13 17.95 6.56 5.46
CA MET A 13 16.49 6.50 5.23
C MET A 13 16.14 6.72 3.76
N MET A 14 16.75 7.70 3.11
CA MET A 14 16.50 7.96 1.68
C MET A 14 16.94 6.80 0.79
N CYS A 15 18.13 6.25 1.03
CA CYS A 15 18.64 5.10 0.28
C CYS A 15 17.77 3.85 0.48
N GLU A 16 17.44 3.51 1.74
CA GLU A 16 16.56 2.39 2.05
C GLU A 16 15.16 2.59 1.44
N GLY A 17 14.61 3.82 1.53
CA GLY A 17 13.32 4.16 0.94
C GLY A 17 13.29 3.99 -0.58
N ALA A 18 14.32 4.47 -1.27
CA ALA A 18 14.46 4.30 -2.71
C ALA A 18 14.51 2.81 -3.11
N LEU A 19 15.31 2.00 -2.39
CA LEU A 19 15.41 0.55 -2.64
C LEU A 19 14.07 -0.15 -2.40
N MET A 20 13.34 0.20 -1.33
CA MET A 20 12.04 -0.40 -1.03
C MET A 20 10.96 0.00 -2.05
N VAL A 21 10.98 1.23 -2.55
CA VAL A 21 10.07 1.69 -3.62
C VAL A 21 10.36 0.94 -4.92
N VAL A 22 11.62 0.79 -5.29
CA VAL A 22 12.02 0.01 -6.50
C VAL A 22 11.61 -1.45 -6.36
N LEU A 23 11.86 -2.06 -5.19
CA LEU A 23 11.44 -3.45 -4.94
C LEU A 23 9.92 -3.60 -4.99
N ALA A 24 9.16 -2.65 -4.43
CA ALA A 24 7.70 -2.64 -4.51
C ALA A 24 7.23 -2.58 -5.98
N GLN A 25 7.85 -1.72 -6.79
CA GLN A 25 7.52 -1.60 -8.21
C GLN A 25 7.85 -2.89 -8.99
N ILE A 26 9.00 -3.53 -8.70
CA ILE A 26 9.35 -4.83 -9.31
C ILE A 26 8.31 -5.90 -8.96
N LEU A 27 7.90 -5.98 -7.69
CA LEU A 27 6.89 -6.95 -7.25
C LEU A 27 5.51 -6.69 -7.89
N ASP A 28 5.20 -5.45 -8.25
CA ASP A 28 3.96 -5.12 -8.95
C ASP A 28 3.96 -5.56 -10.42
N PHE A 29 5.11 -5.65 -11.06
CA PHE A 29 5.22 -6.19 -12.42
C PHE A 29 4.88 -7.68 -12.50
N PHE A 30 4.97 -8.41 -11.38
CA PHE A 30 4.69 -9.84 -11.28
C PHE A 30 3.53 -10.12 -10.31
N PRO A 31 2.32 -9.63 -10.59
CA PRO A 31 1.18 -9.89 -9.71
C PRO A 31 0.79 -11.36 -9.77
N LEU A 32 0.31 -11.88 -8.66
CA LEU A 32 -0.22 -13.24 -8.56
C LEU A 32 -1.55 -13.37 -9.32
N TRP A 33 -2.32 -12.30 -9.33
CA TRP A 33 -3.58 -12.21 -10.09
C TRP A 33 -3.85 -10.75 -10.48
N ARG A 34 -4.39 -10.55 -11.69
CA ARG A 34 -4.90 -9.25 -12.16
C ARG A 34 -6.40 -9.28 -12.30
N MET A 35 -7.04 -8.30 -11.71
CA MET A 35 -8.48 -8.03 -11.86
C MET A 35 -8.71 -7.17 -13.11
N PRO A 36 -9.91 -7.22 -13.74
CA PRO A 36 -10.31 -6.22 -14.72
C PRO A 36 -10.17 -4.80 -14.13
N TRP A 37 -9.90 -3.81 -14.95
CA TRP A 37 -9.82 -2.39 -14.54
C TRP A 37 -8.69 -2.04 -13.54
N GLY A 38 -7.65 -2.84 -13.46
CA GLY A 38 -6.40 -2.47 -12.82
C GLY A 38 -6.16 -2.96 -11.39
N GLY A 39 -7.16 -3.53 -10.72
CA GLY A 39 -6.92 -4.20 -9.43
C GLY A 39 -5.98 -5.39 -9.58
N SER A 40 -5.06 -5.60 -8.64
CA SER A 40 -4.14 -6.73 -8.68
C SER A 40 -3.86 -7.26 -7.28
N VAL A 41 -3.67 -8.57 -7.19
CA VAL A 41 -3.16 -9.24 -5.99
C VAL A 41 -1.66 -9.39 -6.16
N SER A 42 -0.89 -8.66 -5.37
CA SER A 42 0.56 -8.59 -5.49
C SER A 42 1.25 -8.37 -4.15
N LEU A 43 2.56 -8.52 -4.13
CA LEU A 43 3.38 -8.22 -2.94
C LEU A 43 3.93 -6.77 -2.94
N CYS A 44 3.39 -5.92 -3.79
CA CYS A 44 3.86 -4.54 -3.97
C CYS A 44 3.91 -3.75 -2.66
N MET A 45 2.94 -3.92 -1.77
CA MET A 45 2.88 -3.18 -0.51
C MET A 45 3.88 -3.66 0.55
N LEU A 46 4.36 -4.89 0.46
CA LEU A 46 5.19 -5.54 1.48
C LEU A 46 6.48 -4.77 1.80
N PRO A 47 7.32 -4.34 0.81
CA PRO A 47 8.53 -3.57 1.09
C PRO A 47 8.21 -2.22 1.74
N LEU A 48 7.10 -1.59 1.32
CA LEU A 48 6.69 -0.31 1.85
C LEU A 48 6.28 -0.41 3.33
N PHE A 49 5.53 -1.43 3.73
CA PHE A 49 5.20 -1.67 5.13
C PHE A 49 6.44 -1.90 5.99
N PHE A 50 7.40 -2.64 5.46
CA PHE A 50 8.69 -2.85 6.11
C PHE A 50 9.41 -1.52 6.38
N PHE A 51 9.56 -0.72 5.35
CA PHE A 51 10.19 0.60 5.43
C PHE A 51 9.45 1.53 6.40
N THR A 52 8.13 1.54 6.32
CA THR A 52 7.27 2.42 7.11
C THR A 52 7.32 2.09 8.60
N CYS A 53 7.30 0.79 8.96
CA CYS A 53 7.45 0.37 10.36
C CYS A 53 8.83 0.72 10.94
N ARG A 54 9.86 0.74 10.10
CA ARG A 54 11.23 1.08 10.49
C ARG A 54 11.43 2.59 10.63
N TRP A 55 11.03 3.38 9.64
CA TRP A 55 11.31 4.81 9.55
C TRP A 55 10.14 5.71 9.96
N GLY A 56 8.99 5.11 10.25
CA GLY A 56 7.81 5.81 10.76
C GLY A 56 6.96 6.48 9.70
N LEU A 57 5.91 7.16 10.19
CA LEU A 57 4.85 7.74 9.39
C LEU A 57 5.35 8.66 8.26
N LYS A 58 6.20 9.63 8.58
CA LYS A 58 6.64 10.65 7.60
C LYS A 58 7.43 10.04 6.44
N GLY A 59 8.42 9.18 6.76
CA GLY A 59 9.19 8.46 5.75
C GLY A 59 8.30 7.56 4.90
N GLY A 60 7.38 6.85 5.53
CA GLY A 60 6.40 5.99 4.87
C GLY A 60 5.47 6.74 3.92
N MET A 61 4.95 7.91 4.31
CA MET A 61 4.10 8.73 3.44
C MET A 61 4.86 9.24 2.20
N VAL A 62 6.11 9.67 2.36
CA VAL A 62 6.94 10.11 1.23
C VAL A 62 7.22 8.95 0.29
N ALA A 63 7.65 7.79 0.82
CA ALA A 63 7.92 6.61 0.01
C ALA A 63 6.64 6.10 -0.70
N GLY A 64 5.51 6.10 0.01
CA GLY A 64 4.20 5.77 -0.57
C GLY A 64 3.81 6.73 -1.70
N PHE A 65 3.97 8.03 -1.51
CA PHE A 65 3.70 9.02 -2.55
C PHE A 65 4.56 8.78 -3.79
N VAL A 66 5.88 8.56 -3.62
CA VAL A 66 6.78 8.27 -4.74
C VAL A 66 6.37 6.99 -5.47
N LEU A 67 6.03 5.93 -4.71
CA LEU A 67 5.52 4.70 -5.31
C LEU A 67 4.22 4.95 -6.09
N GLY A 68 3.31 5.76 -5.57
CA GLY A 68 2.06 6.13 -6.25
C GLY A 68 2.29 6.84 -7.59
N VAL A 69 3.28 7.75 -7.64
CA VAL A 69 3.70 8.40 -8.89
C VAL A 69 4.22 7.37 -9.90
N LEU A 70 5.09 6.44 -9.46
CA LEU A 70 5.61 5.38 -10.32
C LEU A 70 4.48 4.46 -10.81
N GLN A 71 3.56 4.08 -9.94
CA GLN A 71 2.41 3.25 -10.29
C GLN A 71 1.56 3.90 -11.39
N PHE A 72 1.28 5.19 -11.29
CA PHE A 72 0.57 5.92 -12.34
C PHE A 72 1.34 5.92 -13.67
N MET A 73 2.65 6.17 -13.64
CA MET A 73 3.49 6.17 -14.85
C MET A 73 3.50 4.81 -15.54
N TYR A 74 3.58 3.71 -14.78
CA TYR A 74 3.65 2.34 -15.32
C TYR A 74 2.29 1.69 -15.59
N ALA A 75 1.20 2.22 -15.04
CA ALA A 75 -0.17 1.77 -15.35
C ALA A 75 -0.65 2.16 -16.76
N GLY A 76 0.23 2.75 -17.58
CA GLY A 76 -0.13 3.20 -18.92
C GLY A 76 -1.16 4.35 -18.93
N GLY A 77 -1.27 5.08 -17.83
CA GLY A 77 -2.23 6.19 -17.71
C GLY A 77 -3.68 5.75 -17.55
N LEU A 78 -3.93 4.53 -17.06
CA LEU A 78 -5.28 4.04 -16.77
C LEU A 78 -5.91 4.89 -15.64
N ALA A 79 -6.55 5.98 -16.01
CA ALA A 79 -7.22 6.90 -15.09
C ALA A 79 -8.39 7.60 -15.78
N LEU A 80 -9.45 7.87 -15.02
CA LEU A 80 -10.62 8.64 -15.45
C LEU A 80 -10.48 10.11 -15.00
N GLY A 81 -9.53 10.82 -15.60
CA GLY A 81 -9.23 12.21 -15.25
C GLY A 81 -8.34 12.36 -14.01
N TRP A 82 -8.10 13.60 -13.64
CA TRP A 82 -7.18 13.96 -12.56
C TRP A 82 -7.63 13.45 -11.17
N GLN A 83 -8.95 13.34 -10.96
CA GLN A 83 -9.51 12.85 -9.69
C GLN A 83 -9.10 11.39 -9.43
N SER A 84 -9.14 10.54 -10.47
CA SER A 84 -8.70 9.15 -10.40
C SER A 84 -7.18 9.08 -10.20
N ILE A 85 -6.40 9.95 -10.86
CA ILE A 85 -4.94 10.01 -10.65
C ILE A 85 -4.63 10.32 -9.19
N VAL A 86 -5.27 11.33 -8.64
CA VAL A 86 -5.04 11.73 -7.24
C VAL A 86 -5.51 10.63 -6.28
N GLY A 87 -6.71 10.08 -6.47
CA GLY A 87 -7.29 9.09 -5.58
C GLY A 87 -6.59 7.75 -5.66
N ASP A 88 -6.60 7.11 -6.85
CA ASP A 88 -6.16 5.73 -7.01
C ASP A 88 -4.64 5.54 -6.91
N TYR A 89 -3.88 6.57 -7.27
CA TYR A 89 -2.41 6.49 -7.26
C TYR A 89 -1.81 7.30 -6.11
N LEU A 90 -2.00 8.61 -6.06
CA LEU A 90 -1.27 9.43 -5.07
C LEU A 90 -1.75 9.18 -3.65
N VAL A 91 -3.05 9.34 -3.38
CA VAL A 91 -3.61 9.21 -2.03
C VAL A 91 -3.60 7.75 -1.57
N ALA A 92 -4.00 6.81 -2.45
CA ALA A 92 -4.07 5.38 -2.11
C ALA A 92 -2.72 4.79 -1.68
N TYR A 93 -1.61 5.26 -2.27
CA TYR A 93 -0.28 4.81 -1.88
C TYR A 93 0.31 5.63 -0.72
N LEU A 94 0.02 6.95 -0.65
CA LEU A 94 0.44 7.82 0.45
C LEU A 94 -0.08 7.31 1.80
N VAL A 95 -1.36 6.89 1.86
CA VAL A 95 -1.97 6.42 3.11
C VAL A 95 -1.35 5.13 3.66
N LEU A 96 -0.62 4.35 2.85
CA LEU A 96 0.16 3.21 3.33
C LEU A 96 1.20 3.63 4.36
N GLY A 97 1.67 4.88 4.29
CA GLY A 97 2.58 5.46 5.28
C GLY A 97 2.03 5.46 6.71
N PHE A 98 0.70 5.42 6.89
CA PHE A 98 0.09 5.35 8.23
C PHE A 98 0.41 4.05 8.98
N ALA A 99 0.88 3.01 8.30
CA ALA A 99 1.42 1.82 8.97
C ALA A 99 2.53 2.18 9.99
N GLY A 100 3.26 3.28 9.77
CA GLY A 100 4.32 3.77 10.66
C GLY A 100 3.86 4.43 11.96
N VAL A 101 2.55 4.60 12.18
CA VAL A 101 2.01 5.14 13.45
C VAL A 101 2.39 4.26 14.64
N PHE A 102 2.54 2.96 14.41
CA PHE A 102 2.89 1.98 15.44
C PHE A 102 4.41 1.71 15.54
N GLN A 103 5.25 2.51 14.90
CA GLN A 103 6.71 2.36 14.91
C GLN A 103 7.28 2.05 16.30
N GLY A 104 8.27 1.16 16.37
CA GLY A 104 8.97 0.79 17.60
C GLY A 104 8.29 -0.27 18.47
N LYS A 105 7.09 -0.73 18.11
CA LYS A 105 6.39 -1.82 18.81
C LYS A 105 6.59 -3.15 18.09
N ALA A 106 6.75 -4.24 18.83
CA ALA A 106 6.99 -5.58 18.27
C ALA A 106 5.86 -6.05 17.32
N TRP A 107 4.64 -5.58 17.52
CA TRP A 107 3.47 -5.89 16.72
C TRP A 107 3.19 -4.86 15.60
N SER A 108 4.05 -3.82 15.48
CA SER A 108 3.84 -2.69 14.55
C SER A 108 3.65 -3.15 13.11
N ILE A 109 4.41 -4.16 12.67
CA ILE A 109 4.35 -4.66 11.31
C ILE A 109 2.97 -5.24 10.95
N TYR A 110 2.34 -5.94 11.89
CA TYR A 110 1.01 -6.54 11.69
C TYR A 110 -0.10 -5.48 11.72
N ALA A 111 -0.16 -4.71 12.80
CA ALA A 111 -1.18 -3.66 12.92
C ALA A 111 -1.00 -2.55 11.88
N GLY A 112 0.24 -2.23 11.53
CA GLY A 112 0.56 -1.29 10.47
C GLY A 112 0.07 -1.78 9.11
N THR A 113 0.28 -3.04 8.79
CA THR A 113 -0.23 -3.66 7.55
C THR A 113 -1.76 -3.59 7.49
N VAL A 114 -2.45 -3.99 8.57
CA VAL A 114 -3.92 -3.92 8.63
C VAL A 114 -4.40 -2.49 8.45
N LEU A 115 -3.81 -1.52 9.17
CA LEU A 115 -4.19 -0.12 9.05
C LEU A 115 -3.94 0.43 7.64
N GLY A 116 -2.75 0.21 7.08
CA GLY A 116 -2.38 0.69 5.74
C GLY A 116 -3.29 0.12 4.66
N CYS A 117 -3.52 -1.20 4.66
CA CYS A 117 -4.44 -1.84 3.72
C CYS A 117 -5.87 -1.34 3.87
N SER A 118 -6.36 -1.16 5.10
CA SER A 118 -7.71 -0.63 5.35
C SER A 118 -7.88 0.80 4.84
N LEU A 119 -6.89 1.66 5.06
CA LEU A 119 -6.94 3.03 4.55
C LEU A 119 -6.87 3.07 3.02
N ARG A 120 -6.00 2.27 2.41
CA ARG A 120 -5.94 2.15 0.95
C ARG A 120 -7.25 1.61 0.38
N PHE A 121 -7.82 0.58 1.00
CA PHE A 121 -9.14 0.07 0.64
C PHE A 121 -10.20 1.17 0.67
N LEU A 122 -10.26 1.99 1.74
CA LEU A 122 -11.24 3.07 1.84
C LEU A 122 -11.09 4.10 0.71
N VAL A 123 -9.86 4.45 0.33
CA VAL A 123 -9.62 5.35 -0.80
C VAL A 123 -10.15 4.73 -2.09
N HIS A 124 -9.76 3.50 -2.42
CA HIS A 124 -10.23 2.83 -3.63
C HIS A 124 -11.73 2.56 -3.61
N TYR A 125 -12.31 2.29 -2.43
CA TYR A 125 -13.74 2.10 -2.26
C TYR A 125 -14.53 3.36 -2.67
N VAL A 126 -14.11 4.52 -2.18
CA VAL A 126 -14.77 5.80 -2.50
C VAL A 126 -14.54 6.17 -3.96
N VAL A 127 -13.32 6.09 -4.47
CA VAL A 127 -12.98 6.40 -5.86
C VAL A 127 -13.71 5.45 -6.81
N GLY A 128 -13.74 4.16 -6.51
CA GLY A 128 -14.45 3.16 -7.31
C GLY A 128 -15.95 3.37 -7.34
N ALA A 129 -16.56 3.73 -6.21
CA ALA A 129 -18.00 3.96 -6.13
C ALA A 129 -18.47 5.29 -6.75
N THR A 130 -17.55 6.25 -6.91
CA THR A 130 -17.87 7.60 -7.44
C THR A 130 -17.35 7.80 -8.86
N ILE A 131 -16.03 7.76 -9.03
CA ILE A 131 -15.36 8.10 -10.30
C ILE A 131 -15.51 6.96 -11.31
N TRP A 132 -15.34 5.70 -10.85
CA TRP A 132 -15.48 4.51 -11.71
C TRP A 132 -16.89 3.94 -11.79
N ALA A 133 -17.90 4.62 -11.24
CA ALA A 133 -19.28 4.16 -11.17
C ALA A 133 -19.87 3.73 -12.53
N ALA A 134 -19.51 4.44 -13.62
CA ALA A 134 -19.97 4.14 -14.98
C ALA A 134 -19.47 2.79 -15.55
N TYR A 135 -18.44 2.22 -14.93
CA TYR A 135 -17.85 0.94 -15.33
C TYR A 135 -18.35 -0.24 -14.50
N MET A 136 -19.37 -0.04 -13.67
CA MET A 136 -20.00 -1.10 -12.91
C MET A 136 -20.65 -2.12 -13.87
N PRO A 137 -20.29 -3.42 -13.81
CA PRO A 137 -20.94 -4.45 -14.61
C PRO A 137 -22.34 -4.77 -14.05
N GLU A 138 -23.20 -5.36 -14.87
CA GLU A 138 -24.51 -5.84 -14.40
C GLU A 138 -24.40 -6.97 -13.36
N ARG A 139 -23.36 -7.82 -13.50
CA ARG A 139 -23.11 -8.94 -12.59
C ARG A 139 -21.65 -9.01 -12.18
N PHE A 140 -21.42 -9.28 -10.89
CA PHE A 140 -20.10 -9.53 -10.33
C PHE A 140 -20.19 -10.61 -9.25
N PHE A 141 -19.30 -11.61 -9.26
CA PHE A 141 -19.33 -12.79 -8.40
C PHE A 141 -20.69 -13.53 -8.39
N GLY A 142 -21.38 -13.57 -9.54
CA GLY A 142 -22.69 -14.23 -9.66
C GLY A 142 -23.88 -13.41 -9.11
N MET A 143 -23.64 -12.26 -8.50
CA MET A 143 -24.63 -11.35 -7.95
C MET A 143 -24.94 -10.22 -8.93
N THR A 144 -26.19 -9.77 -8.97
CA THR A 144 -26.60 -8.57 -9.72
C THR A 144 -26.15 -7.32 -8.94
N MET A 145 -25.42 -6.44 -9.60
CA MET A 145 -24.94 -5.20 -8.98
C MET A 145 -26.04 -4.14 -9.01
N THR A 146 -26.47 -3.69 -7.86
CA THR A 146 -27.55 -2.72 -7.71
C THR A 146 -27.04 -1.30 -7.55
N THR A 147 -25.85 -1.13 -6.99
CA THR A 147 -25.22 0.19 -6.78
C THR A 147 -23.72 0.13 -6.99
N PRO A 148 -23.08 1.22 -7.45
CA PRO A 148 -21.61 1.31 -7.56
C PRO A 148 -20.90 1.07 -6.21
N TRP A 149 -21.53 1.41 -5.09
CA TRP A 149 -21.00 1.20 -3.75
C TRP A 149 -20.82 -0.28 -3.43
N ILE A 150 -21.85 -1.11 -3.73
CA ILE A 150 -21.76 -2.56 -3.52
C ILE A 150 -20.70 -3.16 -4.42
N TYR A 151 -20.67 -2.76 -5.70
CA TYR A 151 -19.65 -3.23 -6.61
C TYR A 151 -18.23 -2.86 -6.14
N SER A 152 -18.03 -1.60 -5.79
CA SER A 152 -16.70 -1.12 -5.32
C SER A 152 -16.27 -1.80 -4.02
N LEU A 153 -17.20 -2.06 -3.09
CA LEU A 153 -16.93 -2.82 -1.87
C LEU A 153 -16.41 -4.22 -2.19
N LEU A 154 -17.10 -4.93 -3.06
CA LEU A 154 -16.75 -6.31 -3.43
C LEU A 154 -15.45 -6.36 -4.25
N TYR A 155 -15.34 -5.48 -5.25
CA TYR A 155 -14.19 -5.44 -6.14
C TYR A 155 -12.90 -5.08 -5.39
N ASN A 156 -12.88 -3.92 -4.73
CA ASN A 156 -11.70 -3.44 -4.02
C ASN A 156 -11.46 -4.23 -2.73
N GLY A 157 -12.51 -4.66 -2.04
CA GLY A 157 -12.39 -5.49 -0.85
C GLY A 157 -11.76 -6.84 -1.12
N PHE A 158 -12.10 -7.47 -2.23
CA PHE A 158 -11.59 -8.78 -2.58
C PHE A 158 -10.06 -8.79 -2.77
N TYR A 159 -9.53 -7.99 -3.68
CA TYR A 159 -8.07 -8.01 -3.92
C TYR A 159 -7.28 -7.41 -2.75
N MET A 160 -7.81 -6.37 -2.09
CA MET A 160 -7.13 -5.74 -0.96
C MET A 160 -7.07 -6.67 0.26
N LEU A 161 -8.12 -7.47 0.50
CA LEU A 161 -8.11 -8.49 1.54
C LEU A 161 -7.06 -9.56 1.27
N LEU A 162 -6.96 -10.03 0.03
CA LEU A 162 -5.94 -11.02 -0.36
C LEU A 162 -4.53 -10.45 -0.22
N ASP A 163 -4.28 -9.22 -0.67
CA ASP A 163 -3.00 -8.54 -0.50
C ASP A 163 -2.61 -8.40 0.98
N MET A 164 -3.57 -8.00 1.82
CA MET A 164 -3.36 -7.90 3.26
C MET A 164 -2.99 -9.24 3.88
N LEU A 165 -3.74 -10.30 3.56
CA LEU A 165 -3.48 -11.64 4.08
C LEU A 165 -2.13 -12.18 3.62
N LEU A 166 -1.75 -11.94 2.37
CA LEU A 166 -0.43 -12.31 1.83
C LEU A 166 0.70 -11.58 2.56
N CYS A 167 0.58 -10.28 2.74
CA CYS A 167 1.57 -9.50 3.49
C CYS A 167 1.70 -10.00 4.93
N LEU A 168 0.58 -10.22 5.63
CA LEU A 168 0.57 -10.73 6.99
C LEU A 168 1.20 -12.13 7.10
N LEU A 169 0.91 -13.02 6.15
CA LEU A 169 1.49 -14.35 6.10
C LEU A 169 3.02 -14.29 5.95
N ILE A 170 3.50 -13.47 5.01
CA ILE A 170 4.95 -13.32 4.80
C ILE A 170 5.61 -12.70 6.03
N PHE A 171 5.01 -11.68 6.64
CA PHE A 171 5.54 -11.09 7.87
C PHE A 171 5.56 -12.10 9.02
N LEU A 172 4.56 -12.97 9.13
CA LEU A 172 4.56 -14.04 10.14
C LEU A 172 5.74 -14.99 9.94
N LEU A 173 5.99 -15.43 8.71
CA LEU A 173 7.09 -16.34 8.37
C LEU A 173 8.47 -15.68 8.58
N MET A 174 8.59 -14.39 8.27
CA MET A 174 9.85 -13.64 8.37
C MET A 174 10.05 -12.95 9.74
N SER A 175 9.08 -12.99 10.63
CA SER A 175 9.05 -12.18 11.85
C SER A 175 10.29 -12.32 12.73
N LYS A 176 10.78 -13.54 12.92
CA LYS A 176 11.96 -13.80 13.77
C LYS A 176 13.23 -13.17 13.19
N ALA A 177 13.47 -13.35 11.89
CA ALA A 177 14.68 -12.86 11.22
C ALA A 177 14.67 -11.32 11.04
N MET A 178 13.50 -10.76 10.77
CA MET A 178 13.38 -9.35 10.37
C MET A 178 12.99 -8.39 11.50
N LYS A 179 12.68 -8.93 12.68
CA LYS A 179 12.26 -8.12 13.84
C LYS A 179 13.26 -7.04 14.24
N PRO A 180 14.57 -7.31 14.37
CA PRO A 180 15.54 -6.27 14.69
C PRO A 180 15.54 -5.13 13.66
N TYR A 181 15.37 -5.47 12.39
CA TYR A 181 15.38 -4.53 11.29
C TYR A 181 14.17 -3.58 11.32
N TYR A 182 12.92 -4.10 11.33
CA TYR A 182 11.76 -3.21 11.32
C TYR A 182 11.54 -2.46 12.64
N LEU A 183 12.16 -2.90 13.73
CA LEU A 183 12.24 -2.15 14.99
C LEU A 183 13.32 -1.08 14.99
N GLY A 184 14.16 -1.03 13.96
CA GLY A 184 15.23 -0.03 13.85
C GLY A 184 16.32 -0.17 14.90
N GLN A 185 16.59 -1.39 15.41
CA GLN A 185 17.57 -1.60 16.47
C GLN A 185 19.03 -1.28 16.03
N ASP A 186 19.26 -1.27 14.73
CA ASP A 186 20.56 -0.95 14.11
C ASP A 186 20.70 0.55 13.73
N ILE A 187 19.71 1.39 14.05
CA ILE A 187 19.70 2.83 13.78
C ILE A 187 19.86 3.66 15.06
N GLN A 188 19.83 3.00 16.21
CA GLN A 188 19.93 3.63 17.54
C GLN A 188 21.36 4.03 17.88
#